data_12defa13aba81e7ba1f5200b023c691c
#
_entry.id   12defa13aba81e7ba1f5200b023c691c
#
_cell.length_a   1.000
_cell.length_b   1.000
_cell.length_c   1.000
_cell.angle_alpha   90.00
_cell.angle_beta   90.00
_cell.angle_gamma   90.00
#
_symmetry.space_group_name_H-M   'P 1'
#
loop_
_entity.id
_entity.type
_entity.pdbx_description
1 polymer ?
#
loop_
_entity_poly.entity_id
_entity_poly.type
_entity_poly.pdbx_seq_one_letter_code
_entity_poly.pdbx_strand_id
1 'polypeptide(L)'
;LFLDSNKLRSNILVMALDRGEPARISLVDAGVNWYEVKCSAELVLDSTAEINLILHPLTGGREEPFHIRLDRLPVREGRMTRVRMEFSMLSPVKLHIRIEDLGFGDIFPSSGLRWEQDLVLEGA
;
A
#
# COMPACT_ATOMS: atom_id res chain seq x y z
N LEU A 1 -25.10 3.61 21.21
CA LEU A 1 -24.19 3.15 20.20
C LEU A 1 -22.84 3.82 20.36
N PHE A 2 -21.83 3.05 20.66
CA PHE A 2 -20.47 3.54 20.73
C PHE A 2 -19.80 3.33 19.38
N LEU A 3 -19.28 4.40 18.81
CA LEU A 3 -18.28 4.30 17.76
C LEU A 3 -16.95 4.05 18.46
N ASP A 4 -16.37 2.88 18.21
CA ASP A 4 -15.05 2.58 18.74
C ASP A 4 -14.02 3.37 17.93
N SER A 5 -13.49 4.44 18.51
CA SER A 5 -12.53 5.31 17.84
C SER A 5 -11.19 4.65 17.57
N ASN A 6 -10.94 3.47 18.13
CA ASN A 6 -9.72 2.72 17.87
C ASN A 6 -9.83 1.81 16.64
N LYS A 7 -11.03 1.55 16.15
CA LYS A 7 -11.23 0.67 15.00
C LYS A 7 -11.26 1.44 13.71
N LEU A 8 -10.61 0.91 12.69
CA LEU A 8 -10.64 1.48 11.35
C LEU A 8 -12.05 1.36 10.76
N ARG A 9 -12.50 2.42 10.11
CA ARG A 9 -13.80 2.50 9.44
C ARG A 9 -13.73 2.19 7.96
N SER A 10 -12.53 2.09 7.42
CA SER A 10 -12.29 1.85 6.01
C SER A 10 -11.33 0.69 5.81
N ASN A 11 -11.51 -0.03 4.70
CA ASN A 11 -10.50 -0.96 4.22
C ASN A 11 -9.37 -0.18 3.56
N ILE A 12 -8.15 -0.66 3.68
CA ILE A 12 -7.00 -0.09 2.97
C ILE A 12 -6.62 -1.10 1.88
N LEU A 13 -6.72 -0.66 0.64
CA LEU A 13 -6.45 -1.48 -0.54
C LEU A 13 -5.26 -0.92 -1.29
N VAL A 14 -4.60 -1.77 -2.05
CA VAL A 14 -3.54 -1.36 -2.97
C VAL A 14 -3.84 -1.91 -4.36
N MET A 15 -3.50 -1.12 -5.38
CA MET A 15 -3.55 -1.57 -6.76
C MET A 15 -2.24 -2.28 -7.09
N ALA A 16 -2.33 -3.53 -7.51
CA ALA A 16 -1.16 -4.33 -7.88
C ALA A 16 -1.54 -5.31 -8.97
N LEU A 17 -0.57 -6.04 -9.49
CA LEU A 17 -0.82 -7.08 -10.47
C LEU A 17 -1.04 -8.42 -9.76
N ASP A 18 -2.11 -9.10 -10.12
CA ASP A 18 -2.39 -10.46 -9.72
C ASP A 18 -2.44 -11.31 -10.99
N ARG A 19 -1.48 -12.21 -11.13
CA ARG A 19 -1.31 -13.06 -12.33
C ARG A 19 -1.25 -12.23 -13.62
N GLY A 20 -0.58 -11.08 -13.54
CA GLY A 20 -0.43 -10.17 -14.68
C GLY A 20 -1.61 -9.24 -14.92
N GLU A 21 -2.69 -9.34 -14.17
CA GLU A 21 -3.87 -8.50 -14.31
C GLU A 21 -3.98 -7.49 -13.17
N PRO A 22 -4.37 -6.24 -13.46
CA PRO A 22 -4.60 -5.26 -12.41
C PRO A 22 -5.67 -5.73 -11.43
N ALA A 23 -5.38 -5.63 -10.15
CA ALA A 23 -6.29 -6.03 -9.09
C ALA A 23 -6.19 -5.11 -7.88
N ARG A 24 -7.26 -5.06 -7.11
CA ARG A 24 -7.26 -4.42 -5.80
C ARG A 24 -6.98 -5.48 -4.75
N ILE A 25 -5.93 -5.28 -3.97
CA ILE A 25 -5.54 -6.21 -2.92
C ILE A 25 -5.80 -5.56 -1.58
N SER A 26 -6.57 -6.22 -0.73
CA SER A 26 -6.82 -5.71 0.62
C SER A 26 -5.58 -5.88 1.48
N LEU A 27 -5.09 -4.78 2.04
CA LEU A 27 -3.98 -4.79 2.99
C LEU A 27 -4.47 -4.84 4.42
N VAL A 28 -5.51 -4.07 4.72
CA VAL A 28 -6.11 -4.00 6.05
C VAL A 28 -7.62 -3.94 5.88
N ASP A 29 -8.33 -4.80 6.62
CA ASP A 29 -9.78 -4.76 6.64
C ASP A 29 -10.28 -3.81 7.73
N ALA A 30 -11.39 -3.14 7.47
CA ALA A 30 -12.04 -2.31 8.46
C ALA A 30 -12.44 -3.14 9.69
N GLY A 31 -12.49 -2.50 10.83
CA GLY A 31 -12.81 -3.15 12.11
C GLY A 31 -11.58 -3.58 12.91
N VAL A 32 -10.40 -3.49 12.33
CA VAL A 32 -9.14 -3.74 13.04
C VAL A 32 -8.77 -2.50 13.87
N ASN A 33 -8.23 -2.72 15.05
CA ASN A 33 -7.72 -1.62 15.86
C ASN A 33 -6.47 -1.02 15.21
N TRP A 34 -6.40 0.31 15.14
CA TRP A 34 -5.29 0.99 14.44
C TRP A 34 -3.92 0.58 15.00
N TYR A 35 -3.80 0.39 16.31
CA TYR A 35 -2.53 0.03 16.94
C TYR A 35 -2.10 -1.43 16.69
N GLU A 36 -2.99 -2.25 16.15
CA GLU A 36 -2.66 -3.62 15.75
C GLU A 36 -2.22 -3.72 14.29
N VAL A 37 -2.32 -2.63 13.53
CA VAL A 37 -1.94 -2.63 12.12
C VAL A 37 -0.42 -2.61 12.01
N LYS A 38 0.13 -3.76 11.66
CA LYS A 38 1.54 -3.93 11.35
C LYS A 38 1.66 -5.08 10.37
N CYS A 39 1.86 -4.76 9.11
CA CYS A 39 1.79 -5.73 8.03
C CYS A 39 2.97 -5.61 7.10
N SER A 40 3.27 -6.73 6.44
CA SER A 40 4.25 -6.78 5.37
C SER A 40 3.63 -7.54 4.20
N ALA A 41 3.80 -7.02 2.99
CA ALA A 41 3.30 -7.65 1.78
C ALA A 41 4.29 -7.49 0.64
N GLU A 42 4.41 -8.53 -0.20
CA GLU A 42 5.13 -8.43 -1.45
C GLU A 42 4.13 -8.23 -2.57
N LEU A 43 4.39 -7.25 -3.42
CA LEU A 43 3.50 -6.87 -4.50
C LEU A 43 4.26 -6.83 -5.81
N VAL A 44 3.57 -7.17 -6.89
CA VAL A 44 4.06 -6.97 -8.25
C VAL A 44 3.40 -5.72 -8.80
N LEU A 45 4.21 -4.77 -9.22
CA LEU A 45 3.75 -3.51 -9.80
C LEU A 45 4.03 -3.48 -11.29
N ASP A 46 3.20 -2.74 -12.02
CA ASP A 46 3.45 -2.45 -13.42
C ASP A 46 4.49 -1.31 -13.55
N SER A 47 4.63 -0.78 -14.76
CA SER A 47 5.67 0.19 -15.11
C SER A 47 5.47 1.60 -14.54
N THR A 48 4.45 1.85 -13.74
CA THR A 48 4.09 3.21 -13.37
C THR A 48 4.98 3.85 -12.32
N ALA A 49 5.85 3.08 -11.66
CA ALA A 49 6.73 3.58 -10.59
C ALA A 49 5.96 4.30 -9.49
N GLU A 50 4.77 3.80 -9.19
CA GLU A 50 3.85 4.43 -8.25
C GLU A 50 3.06 3.37 -7.50
N ILE A 51 2.88 3.61 -6.20
CA ILE A 51 1.99 2.80 -5.37
C ILE A 51 0.67 3.56 -5.23
N ASN A 52 -0.43 2.92 -5.57
CA ASN A 52 -1.76 3.49 -5.45
C ASN A 52 -2.51 2.78 -4.32
N LEU A 53 -2.74 3.52 -3.24
CA LEU A 53 -3.54 3.05 -2.12
C LEU A 53 -4.95 3.61 -2.22
N ILE A 54 -5.92 2.86 -1.74
CA ILE A 54 -7.32 3.28 -1.75
C ILE A 54 -7.91 3.02 -0.36
N LEU A 55 -8.49 4.06 0.23
CA LEU A 55 -9.38 3.91 1.37
C LEU A 55 -10.78 3.64 0.87
N HIS A 56 -11.34 2.50 1.25
CA HIS A 56 -12.70 2.13 0.88
C HIS A 56 -13.59 2.11 2.13
N PRO A 57 -14.46 3.11 2.32
CA PRO A 57 -15.32 3.17 3.49
C PRO A 57 -16.33 2.02 3.52
N LEU A 58 -16.54 1.44 4.72
CA LEU A 58 -17.53 0.38 4.90
C LEU A 58 -18.97 0.87 4.75
N THR A 59 -19.24 2.09 5.20
CA THR A 59 -20.61 2.60 5.34
C THR A 59 -20.89 3.74 4.37
N GLY A 60 -20.69 3.48 3.09
CA GLY A 60 -20.95 4.51 2.07
C GLY A 60 -19.94 5.65 2.13
N GLY A 61 -19.88 6.42 1.10
CA GLY A 61 -18.93 7.47 0.94
C GLY A 61 -17.96 7.19 -0.21
N ARG A 62 -17.15 8.17 -0.52
CA ARG A 62 -16.21 8.06 -1.63
C ARG A 62 -14.95 7.33 -1.23
N GLU A 63 -14.47 6.50 -2.13
CA GLU A 63 -13.11 5.99 -2.02
C GLU A 63 -12.13 7.16 -2.10
N GLU A 64 -11.07 7.09 -1.32
CA GLU A 64 -10.03 8.12 -1.29
C GLU A 64 -8.72 7.52 -1.77
N PRO A 65 -8.17 8.00 -2.90
CA PRO A 65 -6.91 7.50 -3.42
C PRO A 65 -5.71 8.22 -2.82
N PHE A 66 -4.62 7.48 -2.67
CA PHE A 66 -3.31 8.01 -2.27
C PHE A 66 -2.27 7.47 -3.23
N HIS A 67 -1.36 8.35 -3.66
CA HIS A 67 -0.31 7.99 -4.60
C HIS A 67 1.05 8.19 -3.95
N ILE A 68 1.89 7.15 -4.00
CA ILE A 68 3.26 7.21 -3.51
C ILE A 68 4.18 6.99 -4.69
N ARG A 69 4.98 8.00 -5.03
CA ARG A 69 5.92 7.90 -6.12
C ARG A 69 7.19 7.18 -5.67
N LEU A 70 7.64 6.24 -6.48
CA LEU A 70 8.89 5.53 -6.26
C LEU A 70 9.97 6.19 -7.11
N ASP A 71 10.50 7.31 -6.60
CA ASP A 71 11.52 8.08 -7.31
C ASP A 71 12.77 7.23 -7.55
N ARG A 72 13.37 7.38 -8.71
CA ARG A 72 14.58 6.68 -9.13
C ARG A 72 14.43 5.17 -9.31
N LEU A 73 13.20 4.65 -9.31
CA LEU A 73 12.99 3.24 -9.62
C LEU A 73 13.51 2.95 -11.03
N PRO A 74 14.38 1.94 -11.22
CA PRO A 74 14.91 1.64 -12.54
C PRO A 74 13.83 1.26 -13.53
N VAL A 75 13.96 1.74 -14.76
CA VAL A 75 13.12 1.29 -15.87
C VAL A 75 13.59 -0.11 -16.25
N ARG A 76 12.68 -1.07 -16.23
CA ARG A 76 12.97 -2.46 -16.57
C ARG A 76 12.20 -2.87 -17.80
N GLU A 77 12.86 -3.61 -18.67
CA GLU A 77 12.19 -4.22 -19.82
C GLU A 77 11.17 -5.24 -19.32
N GLY A 78 9.98 -5.28 -19.92
CA GLY A 78 8.87 -6.06 -19.42
C GLY A 78 8.06 -5.36 -18.35
N ARG A 79 8.62 -4.35 -17.74
CA ARG A 79 7.94 -3.33 -16.93
C ARG A 79 7.20 -3.81 -15.70
N MET A 80 7.62 -4.92 -15.14
CA MET A 80 7.13 -5.37 -13.85
C MET A 80 8.24 -5.27 -12.83
N THR A 81 7.90 -4.90 -11.62
CA THR A 81 8.83 -4.92 -10.51
C THR A 81 8.14 -5.47 -9.27
N ARG A 82 8.90 -6.09 -8.43
CA ARG A 82 8.42 -6.62 -7.17
C ARG A 82 8.91 -5.72 -6.05
N VAL A 83 8.00 -5.35 -5.17
CA VAL A 83 8.33 -4.53 -4.01
C VAL A 83 7.86 -5.21 -2.74
N ARG A 84 8.56 -4.96 -1.65
CA ARG A 84 8.09 -5.28 -0.31
C ARG A 84 7.55 -4.01 0.30
N MET A 85 6.33 -4.08 0.80
CA MET A 85 5.70 -2.97 1.50
C MET A 85 5.48 -3.37 2.96
N GLU A 86 6.04 -2.58 3.87
CA GLU A 86 5.79 -2.71 5.30
C GLU A 86 5.04 -1.48 5.76
N PHE A 87 3.98 -1.67 6.52
CA PHE A 87 3.19 -0.55 6.98
C PHE A 87 2.62 -0.78 8.37
N SER A 88 2.45 0.32 9.09
CA SER A 88 1.89 0.35 10.43
C SER A 88 1.16 1.66 10.64
N MET A 89 0.16 1.66 11.50
CA MET A 89 -0.51 2.89 11.92
C MET A 89 0.20 3.48 13.13
N LEU A 90 0.55 4.75 13.04
CA LEU A 90 1.16 5.50 14.15
C LEU A 90 0.12 6.18 15.03
N SER A 91 -1.08 6.39 14.48
CA SER A 91 -2.23 6.97 15.15
C SER A 91 -3.49 6.49 14.43
N PRO A 92 -4.69 6.82 14.92
CA PRO A 92 -5.92 6.45 14.20
C PRO A 92 -6.01 6.95 12.77
N VAL A 93 -5.25 7.98 12.40
CA VAL A 93 -5.32 8.60 11.08
C VAL A 93 -3.98 8.68 10.37
N LYS A 94 -2.91 8.17 10.95
CA LYS A 94 -1.56 8.29 10.36
C LYS A 94 -0.95 6.94 10.06
N LEU A 95 -0.72 6.68 8.78
CA LEU A 95 -0.08 5.47 8.29
C LEU A 95 1.39 5.74 7.99
N HIS A 96 2.27 4.88 8.50
CA HIS A 96 3.68 4.87 8.16
C HIS A 96 3.93 3.72 7.20
N ILE A 97 4.55 4.00 6.05
CA ILE A 97 4.80 3.01 5.02
C ILE A 97 6.27 3.01 4.59
N ARG A 98 6.81 1.81 4.43
CA ARG A 98 8.17 1.58 3.92
C ARG A 98 8.08 0.65 2.73
N ILE A 99 8.78 1.00 1.66
CA ILE A 99 8.77 0.24 0.42
C ILE A 99 10.20 -0.06 0.02
N GLU A 100 10.45 -1.31 -0.39
CA GLU A 100 11.75 -1.74 -0.87
C GLU A 100 11.63 -2.36 -2.25
N ASP A 101 12.49 -1.97 -3.17
CA ASP A 101 12.58 -2.58 -4.50
C ASP A 101 13.27 -3.94 -4.40
N LEU A 102 12.56 -4.99 -4.76
CA LEU A 102 13.07 -6.37 -4.74
C LEU A 102 13.54 -6.83 -6.13
N GLY A 103 13.34 -6.01 -7.17
CA GLY A 103 13.65 -6.44 -8.54
C GLY A 103 12.60 -7.38 -9.10
N PHE A 104 12.94 -8.08 -10.16
CA PHE A 104 12.06 -9.06 -10.77
C PHE A 104 12.89 -10.14 -11.48
N GLY A 105 13.01 -11.30 -10.86
CA GLY A 105 13.79 -12.41 -11.37
C GLY A 105 15.30 -12.16 -11.38
N ASP A 106 16.03 -13.02 -12.04
CA ASP A 106 17.50 -12.93 -12.12
C ASP A 106 17.96 -11.83 -13.08
N ILE A 107 17.13 -11.46 -14.04
CA ILE A 107 17.46 -10.45 -15.06
C ILE A 107 17.37 -9.03 -14.49
N PHE A 108 16.46 -8.81 -13.56
CA PHE A 108 16.22 -7.51 -12.95
C PHE A 108 16.49 -7.57 -11.45
N PRO A 109 17.76 -7.44 -11.03
CA PRO A 109 18.07 -7.51 -9.61
C PRO A 109 17.50 -6.34 -8.83
N SER A 110 17.39 -6.51 -7.52
CA SER A 110 17.02 -5.44 -6.63
C SER A 110 17.97 -4.25 -6.78
N SER A 111 17.40 -3.04 -6.82
CA SER A 111 18.20 -1.81 -6.85
C SER A 111 18.71 -1.42 -5.45
N GLY A 112 18.18 -2.05 -4.40
CA GLY A 112 18.43 -1.65 -3.01
C GLY A 112 17.73 -0.37 -2.61
N LEU A 113 16.96 0.25 -3.50
CA LEU A 113 16.24 1.48 -3.19
C LEU A 113 15.11 1.22 -2.19
N ARG A 114 14.95 2.16 -1.29
CA ARG A 114 13.90 2.17 -0.27
C ARG A 114 13.24 3.53 -0.23
N TRP A 115 11.94 3.50 0.04
CA TRP A 115 11.13 4.70 0.19
C TRP A 115 10.38 4.60 1.51
N GLU A 116 10.20 5.73 2.15
CA GLU A 116 9.51 5.79 3.44
C GLU A 116 8.66 7.04 3.47
N GLN A 117 7.42 6.91 3.88
CA GLN A 117 6.48 8.02 3.89
C GLN A 117 5.39 7.81 4.93
N ASP A 118 4.95 8.92 5.52
CA ASP A 118 3.75 8.95 6.36
C ASP A 118 2.59 9.51 5.54
N LEU A 119 1.42 8.90 5.68
CA LEU A 119 0.19 9.35 5.06
C LEU A 119 -0.84 9.67 6.12
N VAL A 120 -1.54 10.78 5.96
CA VAL A 120 -2.68 11.12 6.81
C VAL A 120 -3.95 10.58 6.16
N LEU A 121 -4.61 9.66 6.85
CA LEU A 121 -5.80 8.95 6.36
C LEU A 121 -7.00 9.39 7.19
N GLU A 122 -7.55 10.57 6.90
CA GLU A 122 -8.64 11.13 7.71
C GLU A 122 -9.91 10.28 7.68
N GLY A 123 -10.11 9.49 6.62
CA GLY A 123 -11.25 8.60 6.49
C GLY A 123 -11.03 7.19 7.05
N ALA A 124 -9.89 6.93 7.64
CA ALA A 124 -9.54 5.56 8.08
C ALA A 124 -10.37 5.05 9.27
#